data_c5e49893a275a01585703acf7eae4896
#
_entry.id   c5e49893a275a01585703acf7eae4896
#
_cell.length_a   1.000
_cell.length_b   1.000
_cell.length_c   1.000
_cell.angle_alpha   90.00
_cell.angle_beta   90.00
_cell.angle_gamma   90.00
#
_symmetry.space_group_name_H-M   'P 1'
#
loop_
_entity.id
_entity.type
_entity.pdbx_description
1 polymer ?
#
loop_
_entity_poly.entity_id
_entity_poly.type
_entity_poly.pdbx_seq_one_letter_code
_entity_poly.pdbx_strand_id
1 'polypeptide(L)'
;MEDAVVKPYYVVDVKRKSTTFEVAAMAKIRNQFCERYPALAERFLAVEMIHKDEIKPNSEVTEYFQLLASKTRIGSQYDWLARFAHQFQIDALELCIEKFDSDGSRIFGDYIVPLLKGVGHECRVEGPFTEPGMRLFTCFRFPIIHIEKNEMRRIAEKQGFIDLMRLIWFCHHPAKDGKPCGKCRPCQLANGSGMTYEFSKVSLLEKTINFFKS
;
A
#
# COMPACT_ATOMS: atom_id res chain seq x y z
N MET A 1 10.57 -12.81 -18.25
CA MET A 1 10.46 -12.41 -16.85
C MET A 1 11.85 -12.02 -16.41
N GLU A 2 12.02 -10.79 -15.98
CA GLU A 2 13.31 -10.27 -15.54
C GLU A 2 13.78 -11.02 -14.29
N ASP A 3 15.10 -11.10 -14.08
CA ASP A 3 15.75 -11.77 -12.96
C ASP A 3 15.62 -10.98 -11.63
N ALA A 4 14.51 -10.28 -11.46
CA ALA A 4 14.28 -9.46 -10.29
C ALA A 4 14.04 -10.30 -9.01
N VAL A 5 14.65 -9.90 -7.91
CA VAL A 5 14.42 -10.43 -6.57
C VAL A 5 13.51 -9.45 -5.82
N VAL A 6 12.39 -9.93 -5.29
CA VAL A 6 11.46 -9.13 -4.50
C VAL A 6 11.73 -9.34 -3.02
N LYS A 7 12.14 -8.28 -2.32
CA LYS A 7 12.31 -8.24 -0.87
C LYS A 7 11.22 -7.37 -0.26
N PRO A 8 10.13 -7.95 0.25
CA PRO A 8 9.06 -7.17 0.86
C PRO A 8 9.42 -6.72 2.27
N TYR A 9 9.00 -5.51 2.62
CA TYR A 9 9.11 -4.96 3.96
C TYR A 9 7.73 -4.69 4.54
N TYR A 10 7.57 -4.92 5.84
CA TYR A 10 6.38 -4.54 6.57
C TYR A 10 6.75 -3.76 7.82
N VAL A 11 6.29 -2.52 7.88
CA VAL A 11 6.51 -1.68 9.07
C VAL A 11 5.38 -1.94 10.07
N VAL A 12 5.77 -2.53 11.20
CA VAL A 12 4.86 -2.86 12.31
C VAL A 12 4.54 -1.59 13.09
N ASP A 13 3.27 -1.18 13.07
CA ASP A 13 2.74 -0.17 13.99
C ASP A 13 1.86 -0.90 15.02
N VAL A 14 2.31 -1.01 16.25
CA VAL A 14 1.62 -1.72 17.34
C VAL A 14 0.22 -1.15 17.65
N LYS A 15 -0.05 0.08 17.21
CA LYS A 15 -1.37 0.71 17.37
C LYS A 15 -2.39 0.26 16.33
N ARG A 16 -1.95 -0.41 15.27
CA ARG A 16 -2.85 -0.89 14.20
C ARG A 16 -3.52 -2.21 14.58
N LYS A 17 -4.84 -2.20 14.58
CA LYS A 17 -5.66 -3.39 14.88
C LYS A 17 -5.60 -4.46 13.78
N SER A 18 -5.16 -4.09 12.58
CA SER A 18 -5.10 -4.97 11.40
C SER A 18 -3.77 -5.71 11.23
N THR A 19 -2.74 -5.40 12.02
CA THR A 19 -1.38 -5.93 11.85
C THR A 19 -1.34 -7.46 11.75
N THR A 20 -1.99 -8.18 12.66
CA THR A 20 -2.00 -9.65 12.63
C THR A 20 -2.66 -10.23 11.39
N PHE A 21 -3.70 -9.60 10.88
CA PHE A 21 -4.39 -10.00 9.65
C PHE A 21 -3.57 -9.70 8.40
N GLU A 22 -2.90 -8.54 8.37
CA GLU A 22 -2.00 -8.15 7.28
C GLU A 22 -0.82 -9.11 7.19
N VAL A 23 -0.18 -9.44 8.30
CA VAL A 23 0.94 -10.40 8.36
C VAL A 23 0.49 -11.79 7.92
N ALA A 24 -0.66 -12.27 8.41
CA ALA A 24 -1.21 -13.55 8.01
C ALA A 24 -1.53 -13.62 6.50
N ALA A 25 -2.08 -12.52 5.94
CA ALA A 25 -2.36 -12.43 4.51
C ALA A 25 -1.07 -12.49 3.68
N MET A 26 -0.03 -11.73 4.06
CA MET A 26 1.26 -11.75 3.38
C MET A 26 1.90 -13.14 3.39
N ALA A 27 1.90 -13.82 4.53
CA ALA A 27 2.42 -15.18 4.66
C ALA A 27 1.65 -16.15 3.74
N LYS A 28 0.32 -16.07 3.72
CA LYS A 28 -0.54 -16.91 2.87
C LYS A 28 -0.29 -16.67 1.39
N ILE A 29 -0.19 -15.40 0.96
CA ILE A 29 0.11 -15.03 -0.42
C ILE A 29 1.46 -15.61 -0.83
N ARG A 30 2.49 -15.39 -0.01
CA ARG A 30 3.83 -15.90 -0.30
C ARG A 30 3.85 -17.44 -0.43
N ASN A 31 3.25 -18.15 0.51
CA ASN A 31 3.22 -19.60 0.49
C ASN A 31 2.54 -20.12 -0.79
N GLN A 32 1.36 -19.62 -1.12
CA GLN A 32 0.65 -20.03 -2.33
C GLN A 32 1.38 -19.63 -3.61
N PHE A 33 2.08 -18.47 -3.61
CA PHE A 33 2.91 -18.08 -4.74
C PHE A 33 4.08 -19.05 -4.92
N CYS A 34 4.82 -19.37 -3.87
CA CYS A 34 5.96 -20.28 -3.93
C CYS A 34 5.55 -21.73 -4.31
N GLU A 35 4.40 -22.20 -3.82
CA GLU A 35 3.84 -23.49 -4.22
C GLU A 35 3.47 -23.54 -5.70
N ARG A 36 2.88 -22.45 -6.22
CA ARG A 36 2.45 -22.36 -7.63
C ARG A 36 3.61 -22.15 -8.58
N TYR A 37 4.61 -21.39 -8.16
CA TYR A 37 5.76 -20.98 -8.99
C TYR A 37 7.09 -21.35 -8.32
N PRO A 38 7.39 -22.65 -8.15
CA PRO A 38 8.57 -23.09 -7.40
C PRO A 38 9.89 -22.58 -8.00
N ALA A 39 9.96 -22.40 -9.30
CA ALA A 39 11.12 -21.79 -9.98
C ALA A 39 11.37 -20.32 -9.64
N LEU A 40 10.37 -19.64 -9.08
CA LEU A 40 10.45 -18.23 -8.66
C LEU A 40 10.49 -18.08 -7.13
N ALA A 41 10.37 -19.16 -6.39
CA ALA A 41 10.26 -19.12 -4.93
C ALA A 41 11.46 -18.44 -4.25
N GLU A 42 12.68 -18.67 -4.75
CA GLU A 42 13.91 -18.08 -4.24
C GLU A 42 14.00 -16.56 -4.52
N ARG A 43 13.24 -16.07 -5.50
CA ARG A 43 13.19 -14.66 -5.85
C ARG A 43 12.15 -13.87 -5.07
N PHE A 44 11.24 -14.53 -4.39
CA PHE A 44 10.26 -13.90 -3.51
C PHE A 44 10.64 -14.14 -2.05
N LEU A 45 11.47 -13.25 -1.51
CA LEU A 45 12.02 -13.37 -0.18
C LEU A 45 10.92 -13.32 0.90
N ALA A 46 11.27 -13.75 2.11
CA ALA A 46 10.40 -13.57 3.26
C ALA A 46 10.24 -12.07 3.57
N VAL A 47 9.07 -11.71 4.10
CA VAL A 47 8.81 -10.33 4.53
C VAL A 47 9.73 -9.98 5.69
N GLU A 48 10.48 -8.90 5.55
CA GLU A 48 11.27 -8.34 6.65
C GLU A 48 10.39 -7.43 7.50
N MET A 49 10.29 -7.74 8.78
CA MET A 49 9.47 -7.02 9.74
C MET A 49 10.30 -5.97 10.46
N ILE A 50 9.92 -4.70 10.35
CA ILE A 50 10.60 -3.58 11.01
C ILE A 50 9.61 -2.91 11.95
N HIS A 51 9.97 -2.74 13.21
CA HIS A 51 9.14 -1.96 14.11
C HIS A 51 9.27 -0.46 13.80
N LYS A 52 8.14 0.24 13.77
CA LYS A 52 8.11 1.68 13.47
C LYS A 52 9.03 2.50 14.39
N ASP A 53 9.14 2.06 15.65
CA ASP A 53 9.97 2.72 16.66
C ASP A 53 11.50 2.52 16.43
N GLU A 54 11.88 1.57 15.58
CA GLU A 54 13.28 1.35 15.15
C GLU A 54 13.71 2.32 14.05
N ILE A 55 12.74 3.01 13.40
CA ILE A 55 13.01 3.99 12.36
C ILE A 55 13.48 5.30 13.02
N LYS A 56 14.75 5.57 12.88
CA LYS A 56 15.40 6.74 13.48
C LYS A 56 14.84 8.05 12.93
N PRO A 57 14.81 9.12 13.75
CA PRO A 57 14.54 10.47 13.26
C PRO A 57 15.56 10.88 12.20
N ASN A 58 15.08 11.63 11.18
CA ASN A 58 15.90 12.31 10.19
C ASN A 58 15.27 13.67 9.94
N SER A 59 15.93 14.74 10.40
CA SER A 59 15.38 16.09 10.39
C SER A 59 15.14 16.60 8.97
N GLU A 60 16.04 16.31 8.03
CA GLU A 60 15.94 16.75 6.64
C GLU A 60 14.72 16.11 5.97
N VAL A 61 14.54 14.79 6.11
CA VAL A 61 13.39 14.08 5.56
C VAL A 61 12.08 14.57 6.17
N THR A 62 12.07 14.80 7.49
CA THR A 62 10.88 15.31 8.18
C THR A 62 10.55 16.75 7.76
N GLU A 63 11.55 17.59 7.48
CA GLU A 63 11.35 18.91 6.93
C GLU A 63 10.68 18.86 5.56
N TYR A 64 11.13 18.02 4.63
CA TYR A 64 10.47 17.82 3.34
C TYR A 64 9.01 17.39 3.50
N PHE A 65 8.74 16.49 4.43
CA PHE A 65 7.38 16.07 4.73
C PHE A 65 6.53 17.25 5.25
N GLN A 66 7.06 18.07 6.17
CA GLN A 66 6.35 19.22 6.75
C GLN A 66 6.04 20.28 5.70
N LEU A 67 6.98 20.56 4.79
CA LEU A 67 6.77 21.47 3.66
C LEU A 67 5.57 21.04 2.82
N LEU A 68 5.46 19.76 2.47
CA LEU A 68 4.31 19.24 1.72
C LEU A 68 3.03 19.22 2.54
N ALA A 69 3.10 18.80 3.80
CA ALA A 69 1.94 18.73 4.69
C ALA A 69 1.29 20.10 4.96
N SER A 70 2.07 21.19 4.85
CA SER A 70 1.55 22.56 4.95
C SER A 70 0.73 22.99 3.73
N LYS A 71 0.92 22.34 2.56
CA LYS A 71 0.28 22.71 1.30
C LYS A 71 -0.81 21.76 0.85
N THR A 72 -0.68 20.48 1.18
CA THR A 72 -1.60 19.46 0.74
C THR A 72 -1.78 18.36 1.78
N ARG A 73 -2.89 17.63 1.68
CA ARG A 73 -3.12 16.46 2.54
C ARG A 73 -2.19 15.32 2.11
N ILE A 74 -1.27 14.96 2.98
CA ILE A 74 -0.33 13.84 2.81
C ILE A 74 -0.41 12.90 4.01
N GLY A 75 -0.34 11.59 3.77
CA GLY A 75 -0.31 10.60 4.85
C GLY A 75 1.02 10.62 5.62
N SER A 76 0.95 10.54 6.96
CA SER A 76 2.15 10.53 7.81
C SER A 76 3.10 9.36 7.54
N GLN A 77 2.61 8.31 6.84
CA GLN A 77 3.45 7.17 6.46
C GLN A 77 4.61 7.56 5.53
N TYR A 78 4.47 8.60 4.72
CA TYR A 78 5.54 9.00 3.79
C TYR A 78 6.76 9.59 4.51
N ASP A 79 6.58 10.22 5.67
CA ASP A 79 7.71 10.65 6.51
C ASP A 79 8.54 9.46 6.97
N TRP A 80 7.92 8.50 7.66
CA TRP A 80 8.68 7.39 8.22
C TRP A 80 9.10 6.35 7.17
N LEU A 81 8.41 6.19 6.02
CA LEU A 81 8.87 5.36 4.90
C LEU A 81 10.13 5.95 4.25
N ALA A 82 10.19 7.27 4.06
CA ALA A 82 11.38 7.91 3.52
C ALA A 82 12.56 7.83 4.51
N ARG A 83 12.30 8.04 5.82
CA ARG A 83 13.34 7.83 6.86
C ARG A 83 13.83 6.39 6.91
N PHE A 84 12.93 5.41 6.75
CA PHE A 84 13.26 4.01 6.64
C PHE A 84 14.18 3.75 5.44
N ALA A 85 13.83 4.23 4.25
CA ALA A 85 14.65 4.08 3.06
C ALA A 85 16.05 4.68 3.27
N HIS A 86 16.13 5.89 3.84
CA HIS A 86 17.41 6.52 4.18
C HIS A 86 18.23 5.72 5.20
N GLN A 87 17.61 5.26 6.28
CA GLN A 87 18.29 4.53 7.35
C GLN A 87 18.91 3.22 6.86
N PHE A 88 18.22 2.51 5.99
CA PHE A 88 18.64 1.21 5.46
C PHE A 88 19.31 1.30 4.08
N GLN A 89 19.59 2.53 3.60
CA GLN A 89 20.25 2.79 2.32
C GLN A 89 19.53 2.10 1.14
N ILE A 90 18.20 2.19 1.12
CA ILE A 90 17.35 1.65 0.06
C ILE A 90 17.11 2.77 -0.96
N ASP A 91 17.81 2.74 -2.09
CA ASP A 91 17.74 3.80 -3.11
C ASP A 91 16.48 3.74 -3.98
N ALA A 92 15.74 2.63 -3.91
CA ALA A 92 14.59 2.37 -4.77
C ALA A 92 13.50 1.59 -4.02
N LEU A 93 12.91 2.19 -2.96
CA LEU A 93 11.81 1.59 -2.25
C LEU A 93 10.53 1.65 -3.10
N GLU A 94 10.05 0.50 -3.55
CA GLU A 94 8.84 0.43 -4.37
C GLU A 94 7.58 0.62 -3.53
N LEU A 95 6.76 1.59 -3.94
CA LEU A 95 5.42 1.81 -3.40
C LEU A 95 4.38 1.44 -4.46
N CYS A 96 3.69 0.32 -4.25
CA CYS A 96 2.66 -0.19 -5.16
C CYS A 96 1.37 0.64 -5.04
N ILE A 97 1.46 1.92 -5.38
CA ILE A 97 0.34 2.86 -5.39
C ILE A 97 -0.31 2.77 -6.76
N GLU A 98 -1.59 2.44 -6.79
CA GLU A 98 -2.41 2.39 -8.01
C GLU A 98 -2.76 3.80 -8.52
N LYS A 99 -3.17 3.91 -9.78
CA LYS A 99 -3.74 5.14 -10.32
C LYS A 99 -5.01 5.50 -9.57
N PHE A 100 -5.04 6.71 -9.03
CA PHE A 100 -6.20 7.24 -8.34
C PHE A 100 -7.20 7.86 -9.34
N ASP A 101 -8.47 7.55 -9.15
CA ASP A 101 -9.55 8.32 -9.74
C ASP A 101 -9.63 9.73 -9.11
N SER A 102 -10.39 10.63 -9.72
CA SER A 102 -10.47 12.07 -9.46
C SER A 102 -10.71 12.50 -7.99
N ASP A 103 -11.09 11.60 -7.09
CA ASP A 103 -11.22 11.85 -5.65
C ASP A 103 -9.99 11.39 -4.83
N GLY A 104 -8.95 10.96 -5.52
CA GLY A 104 -7.70 10.50 -4.92
C GLY A 104 -6.93 11.57 -4.18
N SER A 105 -5.86 11.17 -3.54
CA SER A 105 -4.98 12.09 -2.81
C SER A 105 -4.40 13.14 -3.77
N ARG A 106 -4.63 14.43 -3.50
CA ARG A 106 -4.07 15.56 -4.27
C ARG A 106 -2.56 15.47 -4.41
N ILE A 107 -1.86 14.93 -3.41
CA ILE A 107 -0.41 14.76 -3.46
C ILE A 107 0.02 13.93 -4.68
N PHE A 108 -0.71 12.89 -5.06
CA PHE A 108 -0.36 12.08 -6.23
C PHE A 108 -0.73 12.77 -7.54
N GLY A 109 -1.95 13.29 -7.68
CA GLY A 109 -2.41 13.94 -8.90
C GLY A 109 -1.67 15.24 -9.21
N ASP A 110 -1.61 16.14 -8.23
CA ASP A 110 -1.14 17.51 -8.45
C ASP A 110 0.39 17.65 -8.35
N TYR A 111 1.06 16.80 -7.56
CA TYR A 111 2.48 16.95 -7.25
C TYR A 111 3.35 15.81 -7.79
N ILE A 112 2.98 14.56 -7.62
CA ILE A 112 3.82 13.40 -7.98
C ILE A 112 3.73 13.10 -9.47
N VAL A 113 2.52 12.89 -10.00
CA VAL A 113 2.30 12.46 -11.39
C VAL A 113 2.97 13.39 -12.41
N PRO A 114 2.93 14.73 -12.29
CA PRO A 114 3.60 15.64 -13.23
C PRO A 114 5.14 15.49 -13.26
N LEU A 115 5.74 14.95 -12.22
CA LEU A 115 7.19 14.82 -12.06
C LEU A 115 7.70 13.40 -12.32
N LEU A 116 6.80 12.46 -12.65
CA LEU A 116 7.19 11.08 -12.92
C LEU A 116 7.98 10.95 -14.21
N LYS A 117 9.04 10.16 -14.14
CA LYS A 117 9.85 9.71 -15.27
C LYS A 117 10.00 8.20 -15.22
N GLY A 118 10.18 7.57 -16.38
CA GLY A 118 10.26 6.12 -16.50
C GLY A 118 8.90 5.42 -16.43
N VAL A 119 8.93 4.10 -16.54
CA VAL A 119 7.76 3.22 -16.48
C VAL A 119 8.07 1.97 -15.65
N GLY A 120 7.04 1.33 -15.09
CA GLY A 120 7.22 0.13 -14.27
C GLY A 120 8.18 0.40 -13.10
N HIS A 121 9.14 -0.50 -12.88
CA HIS A 121 10.12 -0.40 -11.79
C HIS A 121 11.04 0.82 -11.86
N GLU A 122 11.19 1.43 -13.04
CA GLU A 122 11.96 2.66 -13.22
C GLU A 122 11.14 3.94 -12.98
N CYS A 123 9.83 3.83 -12.77
CA CYS A 123 8.96 4.98 -12.57
C CYS A 123 9.27 5.68 -11.23
N ARG A 124 9.75 6.91 -11.31
CA ARG A 124 10.18 7.70 -10.14
C ARG A 124 9.94 9.19 -10.34
N VAL A 125 9.97 9.93 -9.24
CA VAL A 125 9.96 11.39 -9.26
C VAL A 125 11.36 11.91 -9.57
N GLU A 126 11.46 12.83 -10.53
CA GLU A 126 12.72 13.50 -10.90
C GLU A 126 12.55 15.01 -10.94
N GLY A 127 13.60 15.71 -10.45
CA GLY A 127 13.66 17.18 -10.51
C GLY A 127 13.92 17.75 -11.91
N PRO A 128 13.94 19.08 -12.03
CA PRO A 128 14.02 20.05 -10.93
C PRO A 128 12.68 20.21 -10.19
N PHE A 129 12.74 20.43 -8.87
CA PHE A 129 11.54 20.59 -8.02
C PHE A 129 11.27 22.06 -7.76
N THR A 130 10.11 22.56 -8.17
CA THR A 130 9.58 23.87 -7.78
C THR A 130 9.11 23.88 -6.32
N GLU A 131 8.72 22.69 -5.83
CA GLU A 131 8.34 22.43 -4.45
C GLU A 131 9.44 21.62 -3.76
N PRO A 132 10.24 22.21 -2.85
CA PRO A 132 11.37 21.51 -2.22
C PRO A 132 10.95 20.23 -1.46
N GLY A 133 9.75 20.20 -0.88
CA GLY A 133 9.20 19.05 -0.19
C GLY A 133 9.07 17.80 -1.07
N MET A 134 9.06 17.95 -2.40
CA MET A 134 9.02 16.80 -3.33
C MET A 134 10.28 15.92 -3.28
N ARG A 135 11.37 16.41 -2.69
CA ARG A 135 12.56 15.59 -2.38
C ARG A 135 12.26 14.40 -1.48
N LEU A 136 11.17 14.47 -0.69
CA LEU A 136 10.66 13.36 0.11
C LEU A 136 10.45 12.08 -0.73
N PHE A 137 10.08 12.23 -2.00
CA PHE A 137 9.69 11.12 -2.86
C PHE A 137 10.82 10.57 -3.75
N THR A 138 12.02 11.11 -3.69
CA THR A 138 13.13 10.70 -4.58
C THR A 138 13.65 9.29 -4.30
N CYS A 139 13.48 8.78 -3.06
CA CYS A 139 13.85 7.42 -2.67
C CYS A 139 12.83 6.36 -3.08
N PHE A 140 11.67 6.77 -3.65
CA PHE A 140 10.60 5.84 -4.02
C PHE A 140 10.58 5.53 -5.51
N ARG A 141 10.02 4.34 -5.81
CA ARG A 141 9.59 3.92 -7.15
C ARG A 141 8.10 3.64 -7.13
N PHE A 142 7.43 3.84 -8.25
CA PHE A 142 5.98 3.75 -8.38
C PHE A 142 5.59 2.82 -9.53
N PRO A 143 5.85 1.51 -9.44
CA PRO A 143 5.77 0.59 -10.57
C PRO A 143 4.39 0.46 -11.20
N ILE A 144 3.32 0.72 -10.44
CA ILE A 144 1.94 0.54 -10.88
C ILE A 144 1.09 1.82 -10.83
N ILE A 145 1.72 3.00 -10.70
CA ILE A 145 0.99 4.28 -10.51
C ILE A 145 0.08 4.65 -11.68
N HIS A 146 0.32 4.10 -12.86
CA HIS A 146 -0.50 4.31 -14.06
C HIS A 146 -1.58 3.24 -14.26
N ILE A 147 -1.65 2.22 -13.37
CA ILE A 147 -2.54 1.08 -13.50
C ILE A 147 -3.75 1.27 -12.59
N GLU A 148 -4.95 1.22 -13.18
CA GLU A 148 -6.20 1.30 -12.44
C GLU A 148 -6.54 -0.04 -11.77
N LYS A 149 -7.31 0.00 -10.69
CA LYS A 149 -7.70 -1.19 -9.92
C LYS A 149 -8.42 -2.25 -10.78
N ASN A 150 -9.28 -1.82 -11.68
CA ASN A 150 -9.98 -2.73 -12.61
C ASN A 150 -9.00 -3.35 -13.62
N GLU A 151 -7.98 -2.61 -14.03
CA GLU A 151 -6.93 -3.12 -14.90
C GLU A 151 -6.05 -4.13 -14.19
N MET A 152 -5.65 -3.86 -12.94
CA MET A 152 -4.93 -4.83 -12.09
C MET A 152 -5.69 -6.15 -11.99
N ARG A 153 -7.02 -6.10 -11.82
CA ARG A 153 -7.86 -7.31 -11.81
C ARG A 153 -7.79 -8.04 -13.15
N ARG A 154 -7.95 -7.35 -14.28
CA ARG A 154 -7.87 -7.97 -15.62
C ARG A 154 -6.51 -8.62 -15.88
N ILE A 155 -5.42 -7.96 -15.45
CA ILE A 155 -4.08 -8.52 -15.54
C ILE A 155 -4.00 -9.82 -14.73
N ALA A 156 -4.50 -9.81 -13.49
CA ALA A 156 -4.47 -10.97 -12.61
C ALA A 156 -5.32 -12.13 -13.15
N GLU A 157 -6.49 -11.85 -13.72
CA GLU A 157 -7.35 -12.83 -14.38
C GLU A 157 -6.63 -13.43 -15.60
N LYS A 158 -6.07 -12.59 -16.47
CA LYS A 158 -5.35 -13.01 -17.69
C LYS A 158 -4.11 -13.85 -17.38
N GLN A 159 -3.41 -13.52 -16.30
CA GLN A 159 -2.18 -14.19 -15.90
C GLN A 159 -2.42 -15.34 -14.90
N GLY A 160 -3.66 -15.60 -14.51
CA GLY A 160 -4.04 -16.74 -13.69
C GLY A 160 -3.70 -16.63 -12.20
N PHE A 161 -3.52 -15.41 -11.65
CA PHE A 161 -3.23 -15.23 -10.22
C PHE A 161 -4.29 -14.41 -9.46
N ILE A 162 -5.50 -14.29 -10.00
CA ILE A 162 -6.60 -13.53 -9.37
C ILE A 162 -6.97 -14.07 -7.98
N ASP A 163 -6.80 -15.35 -7.73
CA ASP A 163 -7.02 -15.99 -6.44
C ASP A 163 -6.00 -15.53 -5.38
N LEU A 164 -4.74 -15.30 -5.75
CA LEU A 164 -3.75 -14.69 -4.86
C LEU A 164 -4.15 -13.27 -4.47
N MET A 165 -4.69 -12.48 -5.41
CA MET A 165 -5.18 -11.14 -5.10
C MET A 165 -6.36 -11.14 -4.12
N ARG A 166 -7.16 -12.20 -4.06
CA ARG A 166 -8.26 -12.33 -3.10
C ARG A 166 -7.79 -12.56 -1.67
N LEU A 167 -6.53 -12.91 -1.47
CA LEU A 167 -5.94 -13.15 -0.15
C LEU A 167 -5.50 -11.87 0.55
N ILE A 168 -5.46 -10.73 -0.15
CA ILE A 168 -5.03 -9.45 0.43
C ILE A 168 -5.91 -9.04 1.60
N TRP A 169 -5.28 -8.46 2.61
CA TRP A 169 -6.00 -7.82 3.70
C TRP A 169 -5.99 -6.30 3.50
N PHE A 170 -7.14 -5.66 3.62
CA PHE A 170 -7.30 -4.22 3.39
C PHE A 170 -8.03 -3.50 4.54
N CYS A 171 -8.70 -4.23 5.43
CA CYS A 171 -9.54 -3.64 6.46
C CYS A 171 -8.72 -3.07 7.63
N HIS A 172 -8.90 -1.79 7.96
CA HIS A 172 -8.23 -1.15 9.10
C HIS A 172 -8.86 -1.50 10.46
N HIS A 173 -10.11 -1.94 10.47
CA HIS A 173 -10.89 -2.20 11.68
C HIS A 173 -11.55 -3.59 11.58
N PRO A 174 -10.78 -4.68 11.74
CA PRO A 174 -11.33 -6.04 11.71
C PRO A 174 -12.51 -6.17 12.66
N ALA A 175 -13.55 -6.87 12.22
CA ALA A 175 -14.66 -7.21 13.08
C ALA A 175 -14.30 -8.35 14.06
N LYS A 176 -15.12 -8.55 15.10
CA LYS A 176 -14.88 -9.58 16.12
C LYS A 176 -14.84 -11.02 15.57
N ASP A 177 -15.51 -11.26 14.45
CA ASP A 177 -15.51 -12.54 13.72
C ASP A 177 -14.28 -12.73 12.81
N GLY A 178 -13.29 -11.82 12.86
CA GLY A 178 -12.08 -11.89 12.06
C GLY A 178 -12.25 -11.49 10.59
N LYS A 179 -13.43 -11.01 10.20
CA LYS A 179 -13.71 -10.57 8.82
C LYS A 179 -13.51 -9.06 8.64
N PRO A 180 -13.33 -8.56 7.40
CA PRO A 180 -13.36 -7.14 7.10
C PRO A 180 -14.66 -6.48 7.54
N CYS A 181 -14.57 -5.29 8.15
CA CYS A 181 -15.72 -4.63 8.79
C CYS A 181 -16.80 -4.12 7.80
N GLY A 182 -16.51 -4.03 6.52
CA GLY A 182 -17.42 -3.49 5.49
C GLY A 182 -17.69 -1.98 5.53
N LYS A 183 -17.17 -1.25 6.54
CA LYS A 183 -17.51 0.16 6.83
C LYS A 183 -16.36 1.14 6.57
N CYS A 184 -15.12 0.75 6.80
CA CYS A 184 -13.96 1.64 6.61
C CYS A 184 -13.70 1.93 5.14
N ARG A 185 -13.01 3.03 4.85
CA ARG A 185 -12.74 3.44 3.46
C ARG A 185 -12.13 2.33 2.60
N PRO A 186 -11.09 1.58 3.04
CA PRO A 186 -10.59 0.44 2.25
C PRO A 186 -11.63 -0.65 1.99
N CYS A 187 -12.54 -0.94 2.93
CA CYS A 187 -13.63 -1.89 2.69
C CYS A 187 -14.61 -1.40 1.62
N GLN A 188 -14.93 -0.11 1.63
CA GLN A 188 -15.81 0.49 0.62
C GLN A 188 -15.18 0.43 -0.78
N LEU A 189 -13.88 0.74 -0.89
CA LEU A 189 -13.12 0.64 -2.13
C LEU A 189 -13.01 -0.81 -2.62
N ALA A 190 -12.75 -1.75 -1.71
CA ALA A 190 -12.69 -3.17 -2.04
C ALA A 190 -14.03 -3.69 -2.57
N ASN A 191 -15.14 -3.28 -1.98
CA ASN A 191 -16.49 -3.63 -2.44
C ASN A 191 -16.77 -3.09 -3.86
N GLY A 192 -16.28 -1.91 -4.20
CA GLY A 192 -16.39 -1.29 -5.52
C GLY A 192 -15.43 -1.85 -6.59
N SER A 193 -14.44 -2.67 -6.20
CA SER A 193 -13.38 -3.17 -7.11
C SER A 193 -13.82 -4.29 -8.06
N GLY A 194 -15.05 -4.78 -7.94
CA GLY A 194 -15.56 -5.93 -8.68
C GLY A 194 -14.95 -7.29 -8.26
N MET A 195 -14.15 -7.30 -7.19
CA MET A 195 -13.67 -8.54 -6.55
C MET A 195 -14.64 -8.93 -5.43
N THR A 196 -14.90 -10.23 -5.31
CA THR A 196 -15.78 -10.74 -4.26
C THR A 196 -15.02 -10.94 -2.96
N TYR A 197 -15.38 -10.17 -1.92
CA TYR A 197 -14.86 -10.33 -0.56
C TYR A 197 -16.00 -10.63 0.42
N GLU A 198 -15.70 -11.45 1.42
CA GLU A 198 -16.65 -11.69 2.51
C GLU A 198 -16.47 -10.64 3.61
N PHE A 199 -17.52 -9.86 3.86
CA PHE A 199 -17.56 -8.88 4.96
C PHE A 199 -18.27 -9.45 6.19
N SER A 200 -17.96 -8.88 7.37
CA SER A 200 -18.66 -9.25 8.60
C SER A 200 -20.15 -8.87 8.55
N LYS A 201 -21.00 -9.83 8.86
CA LYS A 201 -22.48 -9.61 9.00
C LYS A 201 -22.82 -8.88 10.30
N VAL A 202 -21.98 -8.95 11.34
CA VAL A 202 -22.19 -8.27 12.63
C VAL A 202 -22.29 -6.76 12.44
N SER A 203 -21.57 -6.21 11.47
CA SER A 203 -21.61 -4.78 11.15
C SER A 203 -22.92 -4.29 10.55
N LEU A 204 -23.72 -5.18 9.97
CA LEU A 204 -25.03 -4.86 9.36
C LEU A 204 -26.12 -4.78 10.44
N LEU A 205 -26.07 -5.65 11.45
CA LEU A 205 -27.04 -5.69 12.56
C LEU A 205 -26.96 -4.45 13.46
N GLU A 206 -25.75 -3.91 13.69
CA GLU A 206 -25.60 -2.67 14.47
C GLU A 206 -26.23 -1.43 13.80
N LYS A 207 -26.29 -1.37 12.46
CA LYS A 207 -27.00 -0.30 11.74
C LYS A 207 -28.50 -0.39 11.92
N THR A 208 -29.06 -1.57 11.95
CA THR A 208 -30.50 -1.81 12.11
C THR A 208 -30.96 -1.45 13.53
N ILE A 209 -30.16 -1.75 14.55
CA ILE A 209 -30.47 -1.46 15.95
C ILE A 209 -30.41 0.07 16.23
N ASN A 210 -29.47 0.78 15.62
CA ASN A 210 -29.36 2.24 15.80
C ASN A 210 -30.43 3.02 15.00
N PHE A 211 -30.99 2.43 13.96
CA PHE A 211 -32.10 3.04 13.20
C PHE A 211 -33.45 2.94 13.94
N PHE A 212 -33.60 1.95 14.82
CA PHE A 212 -34.79 1.80 15.67
C PHE A 212 -34.68 2.48 17.03
N LYS A 213 -33.54 3.14 17.35
CA LYS A 213 -33.32 3.88 18.60
C LYS A 213 -33.24 5.40 18.42
N SER A 214 -33.43 5.91 17.20
CA SER A 214 -33.63 7.31 16.85
C SER A 214 -35.11 7.53 16.46
#